data_21cb754164e76ac182955388a36a8a47
#
_entry.id   21cb754164e76ac182955388a36a8a47
#
_cell.length_a   1.000
_cell.length_b   1.000
_cell.length_c   1.000
_cell.angle_alpha   90.00
_cell.angle_beta   90.00
_cell.angle_gamma   90.00
#
_symmetry.space_group_name_H-M   'P 1'
#
loop_
_entity.id
_entity.type
_entity.pdbx_description
1 polymer ?
#
loop_
_entity_poly.entity_id
_entity_poly.type
_entity_poly.pdbx_seq_one_letter_code
_entity_poly.pdbx_strand_id
1 'polypeptide(L)'
;MIKSMTGFGREHIVANGREIIVEIRSVNHRYYEFTSRTPRAYGYLDEKLKGFLKSGISRGKVEASVSIYNQEGTDAEIELNKAVAKGYLDALRGAADELDLDDDITLSHIMKLPDVFTVVKKTDDEEVIWNEVKDVAQVALDRFVQMRETEGVKMYDDISGRLDYIEETVGKIEDQSPSVTESYRERLYAKIKETLGDKDIDEQRILTEVAIFADKVAIDEETVRLRSHISQFRGLIKSDEPVGRKLDFLVQELNREVNTIGSKANDLTITKMVVDLKAEIEKIREQIQLSLI
;
A
#
# COMPACT_ATOMS: atom_id res chain seq x y z
N MET A 1 -14.85 1.91 6.33
CA MET A 1 -14.67 1.18 5.05
C MET A 1 -13.18 1.00 4.81
N ILE A 2 -12.76 -0.14 4.29
CA ILE A 2 -11.33 -0.42 4.00
C ILE A 2 -10.74 0.64 3.08
N LYS A 3 -9.47 1.02 3.36
CA LYS A 3 -8.67 1.91 2.51
C LYS A 3 -7.43 1.18 2.03
N SER A 4 -7.00 1.47 0.80
CA SER A 4 -5.73 0.95 0.30
C SER A 4 -4.55 1.49 1.11
N MET A 5 -3.48 0.71 1.25
CA MET A 5 -2.21 1.17 1.82
C MET A 5 -1.28 1.78 0.78
N THR A 6 -1.52 1.53 -0.50
CA THR A 6 -0.85 2.22 -1.60
C THR A 6 -1.54 3.54 -1.87
N GLY A 7 -0.79 4.57 -2.18
CA GLY A 7 -1.33 5.88 -2.49
C GLY A 7 -0.28 6.78 -3.12
N PHE A 8 -0.77 7.75 -3.87
CA PHE A 8 0.02 8.80 -4.48
C PHE A 8 -0.74 10.12 -4.45
N GLY A 9 -0.07 11.17 -4.02
CA GLY A 9 -0.58 12.53 -4.09
C GLY A 9 0.54 13.47 -4.52
N ARG A 10 0.25 14.37 -5.43
CA ARG A 10 1.18 15.40 -5.90
C ARG A 10 0.46 16.72 -6.05
N GLU A 11 1.13 17.77 -5.62
CA GLU A 11 0.71 19.14 -5.88
C GLU A 11 1.91 19.97 -6.34
N HIS A 12 1.61 20.93 -7.19
CA HIS A 12 2.58 21.85 -7.75
C HIS A 12 1.98 23.25 -7.75
N ILE A 13 2.64 24.18 -7.07
CA ILE A 13 2.21 25.57 -7.00
C ILE A 13 3.39 26.50 -7.36
N VAL A 14 3.07 27.54 -8.09
CA VAL A 14 3.97 28.67 -8.33
C VAL A 14 3.38 29.88 -7.63
N ALA A 15 4.02 30.34 -6.56
CA ALA A 15 3.58 31.47 -5.76
C ALA A 15 4.78 32.17 -5.12
N ASN A 16 4.67 33.47 -4.88
CA ASN A 16 5.69 34.29 -4.19
C ASN A 16 7.09 34.18 -4.82
N GLY A 17 7.20 34.06 -6.16
CA GLY A 17 8.47 33.89 -6.84
C GLY A 17 9.13 32.51 -6.66
N ARG A 18 8.41 31.53 -6.08
CA ARG A 18 8.87 30.15 -5.89
C ARG A 18 7.96 29.15 -6.58
N GLU A 19 8.57 28.11 -7.08
CA GLU A 19 7.89 26.90 -7.56
C GLU A 19 8.10 25.81 -6.52
N ILE A 20 6.99 25.32 -5.93
CA ILE A 20 7.01 24.30 -4.89
C ILE A 20 6.26 23.09 -5.40
N ILE A 21 6.92 21.92 -5.35
CA ILE A 21 6.35 20.64 -5.70
C ILE A 21 6.43 19.74 -4.49
N VAL A 22 5.31 19.15 -4.08
CA VAL A 22 5.24 18.13 -3.03
C VAL A 22 4.65 16.87 -3.61
N GLU A 23 5.36 15.76 -3.45
CA GLU A 23 4.87 14.42 -3.79
C GLU A 23 4.86 13.53 -2.54
N ILE A 24 3.77 12.79 -2.36
CA ILE A 24 3.58 11.86 -1.26
C ILE A 24 3.25 10.51 -1.87
N ARG A 25 4.01 9.48 -1.50
CA ARG A 25 3.79 8.09 -1.92
C ARG A 25 3.74 7.19 -0.71
N SER A 26 2.95 6.14 -0.78
CA SER A 26 3.04 5.07 0.19
C SER A 26 2.95 3.70 -0.45
N VAL A 27 3.63 2.75 0.18
CA VAL A 27 3.51 1.33 -0.12
C VAL A 27 3.12 0.58 1.16
N ASN A 28 2.56 -0.62 0.97
CA ASN A 28 2.18 -1.47 2.08
C ASN A 28 3.37 -1.74 3.02
N HIS A 29 3.19 -1.40 4.30
CA HIS A 29 4.16 -1.71 5.35
C HIS A 29 3.46 -1.89 6.71
N ARG A 30 4.00 -2.78 7.53
CA ARG A 30 3.41 -3.13 8.84
C ARG A 30 3.33 -1.95 9.81
N TYR A 31 4.32 -1.06 9.78
CA TYR A 31 4.44 0.09 10.66
C TYR A 31 4.41 1.37 9.84
N TYR A 32 4.22 2.50 10.51
CA TYR A 32 4.46 3.79 9.90
C TYR A 32 5.96 4.02 9.79
N GLU A 33 6.49 3.97 8.58
CA GLU A 33 7.84 4.40 8.24
C GLU A 33 7.77 5.65 7.39
N PHE A 34 8.62 6.63 7.71
CA PHE A 34 8.66 7.87 6.96
C PHE A 34 10.06 8.13 6.44
N THR A 35 10.14 8.48 5.18
CA THR A 35 11.36 8.93 4.51
C THR A 35 11.03 10.18 3.71
N SER A 36 11.87 11.21 3.80
CA SER A 36 11.71 12.44 3.03
C SER A 36 12.91 12.70 2.14
N ARG A 37 12.67 13.42 1.06
CA ARG A 37 13.70 14.00 0.19
C ARG A 37 13.41 15.48 0.07
N THR A 38 14.22 16.27 0.76
CA THR A 38 14.13 17.73 0.76
C THR A 38 15.42 18.33 0.22
N PRO A 39 15.40 19.54 -0.37
CA PRO A 39 16.61 20.23 -0.78
C PRO A 39 17.50 20.49 0.44
N ARG A 40 18.82 20.35 0.30
CA ARG A 40 19.79 20.50 1.40
C ARG A 40 19.68 21.81 2.17
N ALA A 41 19.27 22.88 1.49
CA ALA A 41 19.08 24.19 2.11
C ALA A 41 17.90 24.23 3.11
N TYR A 42 16.95 23.31 3.01
CA TYR A 42 15.71 23.27 3.78
C TYR A 42 15.57 21.96 4.58
N GLY A 43 16.68 21.43 5.12
CA GLY A 43 16.69 20.16 5.85
C GLY A 43 15.75 20.08 7.06
N TYR A 44 15.40 21.21 7.66
CA TYR A 44 14.41 21.30 8.77
C TYR A 44 12.98 20.89 8.33
N LEU A 45 12.67 20.89 7.03
CA LEU A 45 11.38 20.46 6.51
C LEU A 45 11.12 18.97 6.76
N ASP A 46 12.15 18.14 6.91
CA ASP A 46 12.02 16.70 7.11
C ASP A 46 11.20 16.39 8.38
N GLU A 47 11.54 17.02 9.50
CA GLU A 47 10.81 16.80 10.75
C GLU A 47 9.42 17.42 10.76
N LYS A 48 9.28 18.62 10.18
CA LYS A 48 7.98 19.31 10.05
C LYS A 48 7.02 18.49 9.18
N LEU A 49 7.48 17.97 8.03
CA LEU A 49 6.70 17.10 7.14
C LEU A 49 6.32 15.77 7.82
N LYS A 50 7.27 15.15 8.52
CA LYS A 50 7.01 13.91 9.26
C LYS A 50 5.89 14.08 10.28
N GLY A 51 5.94 15.16 11.06
CA GLY A 51 4.89 15.49 12.03
C GLY A 51 3.54 15.75 11.37
N PHE A 52 3.55 16.53 10.28
CA PHE A 52 2.36 16.90 9.52
C PHE A 52 1.70 15.66 8.89
N LEU A 53 2.43 14.85 8.16
CA LEU A 53 1.89 13.69 7.44
C LEU A 53 1.43 12.57 8.38
N LYS A 54 2.07 12.43 9.56
CA LYS A 54 1.66 11.45 10.58
C LYS A 54 0.24 11.70 11.11
N SER A 55 -0.23 12.94 11.08
CA SER A 55 -1.62 13.27 11.49
C SER A 55 -2.67 12.72 10.52
N GLY A 56 -2.33 12.61 9.23
CA GLY A 56 -3.24 12.11 8.18
C GLY A 56 -2.99 10.67 7.75
N ILE A 57 -1.82 10.09 8.07
CA ILE A 57 -1.43 8.74 7.64
C ILE A 57 -0.98 7.93 8.86
N SER A 58 -1.79 6.94 9.24
CA SER A 58 -1.54 6.12 10.42
C SER A 58 -0.59 4.93 10.19
N ARG A 59 -0.44 4.46 8.94
CA ARG A 59 0.30 3.24 8.60
C ARG A 59 0.81 3.25 7.15
N GLY A 60 1.88 2.48 6.90
CA GLY A 60 2.52 2.34 5.59
C GLY A 60 3.92 2.91 5.58
N LYS A 61 4.72 2.53 4.59
CA LYS A 61 5.99 3.20 4.30
C LYS A 61 5.71 4.40 3.40
N VAL A 62 5.82 5.60 3.99
CA VAL A 62 5.52 6.87 3.36
C VAL A 62 6.82 7.51 2.89
N GLU A 63 6.89 7.87 1.63
CA GLU A 63 7.94 8.69 1.05
C GLU A 63 7.36 10.04 0.65
N ALA A 64 7.93 11.12 1.16
CA ALA A 64 7.59 12.48 0.77
C ALA A 64 8.77 13.12 0.04
N SER A 65 8.54 13.78 -1.08
CA SER A 65 9.57 14.59 -1.73
C SER A 65 9.09 16.03 -1.87
N VAL A 66 9.98 16.95 -1.56
CA VAL A 66 9.76 18.39 -1.73
C VAL A 66 10.83 18.93 -2.65
N SER A 67 10.41 19.66 -3.67
CA SER A 67 11.30 20.44 -4.53
C SER A 67 10.89 21.91 -4.48
N ILE A 68 11.86 22.79 -4.28
CA ILE A 68 11.66 24.24 -4.22
C ILE A 68 12.62 24.88 -5.22
N TYR A 69 12.06 25.61 -6.18
CA TYR A 69 12.83 26.34 -7.19
C TYR A 69 12.47 27.83 -7.09
N ASN A 70 13.45 28.70 -6.92
CA ASN A 70 13.24 30.13 -6.97
C ASN A 70 13.18 30.57 -8.44
N GLN A 71 12.07 31.18 -8.87
CA GLN A 71 11.89 31.67 -10.26
C GLN A 71 12.55 33.03 -10.50
N GLU A 72 12.58 33.89 -9.48
CA GLU A 72 13.32 35.15 -9.53
C GLU A 72 14.74 34.88 -9.09
N GLY A 73 15.70 35.51 -9.81
CA GLY A 73 17.12 35.36 -9.52
C GLY A 73 17.37 35.53 -8.04
N THR A 74 18.18 34.65 -7.49
CA THR A 74 18.53 34.67 -6.06
C THR A 74 18.76 36.10 -5.63
N ASP A 75 18.03 36.58 -4.61
CA ASP A 75 18.39 37.80 -3.86
C ASP A 75 19.78 37.60 -3.24
N ALA A 76 20.77 37.73 -4.10
CA ALA A 76 22.16 37.61 -3.68
C ALA A 76 22.58 39.02 -3.27
N GLU A 77 22.76 39.20 -2.01
CA GLU A 77 23.36 40.44 -1.49
C GLU A 77 24.88 40.32 -1.63
N ILE A 78 25.48 41.28 -2.32
CA ILE A 78 26.94 41.34 -2.47
C ILE A 78 27.48 42.20 -1.35
N GLU A 79 28.14 41.54 -0.39
CA GLU A 79 28.80 42.24 0.72
C GLU A 79 30.25 42.50 0.42
N LEU A 80 30.67 43.73 0.72
CA LEU A 80 32.07 44.11 0.68
C LEU A 80 32.77 43.83 2.01
N ASN A 81 33.75 42.94 2.00
CA ASN A 81 34.63 42.76 3.15
C ASN A 81 35.65 43.90 3.25
N LYS A 82 35.26 44.94 3.94
CA LYS A 82 36.03 46.18 4.07
C LYS A 82 37.42 45.95 4.71
N ALA A 83 37.52 44.98 5.63
CA ALA A 83 38.79 44.68 6.31
C ALA A 83 39.80 44.07 5.35
N VAL A 84 39.35 43.08 4.52
CA VAL A 84 40.20 42.42 3.53
C VAL A 84 40.54 43.39 2.40
N ALA A 85 39.58 44.16 1.91
CA ALA A 85 39.80 45.17 0.89
C ALA A 85 40.86 46.23 1.32
N LYS A 86 40.76 46.72 2.58
CA LYS A 86 41.73 47.65 3.15
C LYS A 86 43.12 47.04 3.27
N GLY A 87 43.23 45.77 3.75
CA GLY A 87 44.50 45.06 3.84
C GLY A 87 45.21 44.91 2.50
N TYR A 88 44.47 44.63 1.42
CA TYR A 88 45.04 44.60 0.08
C TYR A 88 45.49 45.98 -0.40
N LEU A 89 44.69 47.02 -0.15
CA LEU A 89 45.05 48.40 -0.53
C LEU A 89 46.30 48.88 0.18
N ASP A 90 46.40 48.64 1.48
CA ASP A 90 47.59 49.05 2.28
C ASP A 90 48.83 48.30 1.78
N ALA A 91 48.73 47.00 1.49
CA ALA A 91 49.83 46.19 0.97
C ALA A 91 50.28 46.61 -0.44
N LEU A 92 49.31 46.89 -1.34
CA LEU A 92 49.64 47.32 -2.69
C LEU A 92 50.25 48.71 -2.73
N ARG A 93 49.79 49.66 -1.90
CA ARG A 93 50.41 50.99 -1.76
C ARG A 93 51.80 50.95 -1.16
N GLY A 94 51.99 50.12 -0.13
CA GLY A 94 53.30 49.86 0.43
C GLY A 94 54.28 49.29 -0.60
N ALA A 95 53.83 48.37 -1.45
CA ALA A 95 54.65 47.84 -2.53
C ALA A 95 54.93 48.87 -3.65
N ALA A 96 53.97 49.74 -3.98
CA ALA A 96 54.16 50.82 -4.95
C ALA A 96 55.24 51.79 -4.46
N ASP A 97 55.17 52.20 -3.19
CA ASP A 97 56.16 53.06 -2.57
C ASP A 97 57.55 52.41 -2.53
N GLU A 98 57.66 51.13 -2.18
CA GLU A 98 58.94 50.39 -2.06
C GLU A 98 59.59 50.16 -3.45
N LEU A 99 58.76 49.94 -4.49
CA LEU A 99 59.24 49.61 -5.84
C LEU A 99 59.28 50.82 -6.80
N ASP A 100 59.01 52.03 -6.32
CA ASP A 100 58.95 53.28 -7.09
C ASP A 100 57.96 53.19 -8.27
N LEU A 101 56.75 52.64 -7.99
CA LEU A 101 55.68 52.49 -8.98
C LEU A 101 54.56 53.49 -8.71
N ASP A 102 53.84 53.86 -9.78
CA ASP A 102 52.67 54.72 -9.67
C ASP A 102 51.50 53.95 -9.03
N ASP A 103 50.69 54.63 -8.16
CA ASP A 103 49.46 54.07 -7.62
C ASP A 103 48.35 54.18 -8.70
N ASP A 104 48.12 53.11 -9.43
CA ASP A 104 47.11 52.98 -10.46
C ASP A 104 45.89 52.18 -9.99
N ILE A 105 45.71 51.96 -8.68
CA ILE A 105 44.66 51.12 -8.12
C ILE A 105 43.32 51.72 -8.40
N THR A 106 42.47 50.95 -9.12
CA THR A 106 41.12 51.28 -9.47
C THR A 106 40.14 50.30 -8.84
N LEU A 107 38.83 50.66 -8.80
CA LEU A 107 37.77 49.79 -8.35
C LEU A 107 37.77 48.42 -9.10
N SER A 108 38.16 48.45 -10.39
CA SER A 108 38.25 47.24 -11.23
C SER A 108 39.34 46.28 -10.74
N HIS A 109 40.40 46.80 -10.13
CA HIS A 109 41.44 45.94 -9.50
C HIS A 109 40.93 45.31 -8.22
N ILE A 110 40.24 46.09 -7.37
CA ILE A 110 39.65 45.59 -6.11
C ILE A 110 38.60 44.52 -6.37
N MET A 111 37.79 44.64 -7.43
CA MET A 111 36.81 43.61 -7.77
C MET A 111 37.40 42.24 -8.10
N LYS A 112 38.67 42.15 -8.47
CA LYS A 112 39.38 40.93 -8.83
C LYS A 112 40.11 40.28 -7.67
N LEU A 113 40.23 41.00 -6.55
CA LEU A 113 40.94 40.47 -5.37
C LEU A 113 40.08 39.40 -4.67
N PRO A 114 40.70 38.32 -4.26
CA PRO A 114 40.01 37.22 -3.55
C PRO A 114 39.43 37.72 -2.24
N ASP A 115 38.27 37.14 -1.86
CA ASP A 115 37.58 37.36 -0.58
C ASP A 115 37.16 38.83 -0.26
N VAL A 116 37.28 39.72 -1.22
CA VAL A 116 36.86 41.14 -1.08
C VAL A 116 35.35 41.27 -1.23
N PHE A 117 34.75 40.52 -2.14
CA PHE A 117 33.32 40.48 -2.33
C PHE A 117 32.79 39.09 -2.04
N THR A 118 31.80 39.03 -1.16
CA THR A 118 31.11 37.77 -0.79
C THR A 118 29.67 37.85 -1.27
N VAL A 119 29.23 36.86 -2.03
CA VAL A 119 27.84 36.73 -2.42
C VAL A 119 27.09 36.02 -1.28
N VAL A 120 26.35 36.78 -0.49
CA VAL A 120 25.52 36.25 0.62
C VAL A 120 24.12 35.99 0.06
N LYS A 121 23.71 34.73 0.07
CA LYS A 121 22.32 34.40 -0.21
C LYS A 121 21.49 34.76 1.01
N LYS A 122 20.46 35.59 0.80
CA LYS A 122 19.51 35.89 1.86
C LYS A 122 18.87 34.58 2.34
N THR A 123 19.01 34.28 3.61
CA THR A 123 18.36 33.12 4.19
C THR A 123 16.86 33.38 4.27
N ASP A 124 16.09 32.53 3.60
CA ASP A 124 14.64 32.56 3.70
C ASP A 124 14.21 32.33 5.17
N ASP A 125 13.13 32.95 5.61
CA ASP A 125 12.52 32.69 6.90
C ASP A 125 11.93 31.26 6.88
N GLU A 126 12.40 30.43 7.79
CA GLU A 126 11.97 29.00 7.89
C GLU A 126 10.48 28.83 8.08
N GLU A 127 9.82 29.76 8.81
CA GLU A 127 8.38 29.67 9.05
C GLU A 127 7.58 30.07 7.79
N VAL A 128 8.08 31.05 7.02
CA VAL A 128 7.46 31.43 5.73
C VAL A 128 7.53 30.26 4.76
N ILE A 129 8.71 29.68 4.58
CA ILE A 129 8.89 28.50 3.70
C ILE A 129 8.04 27.32 4.17
N TRP A 130 8.01 27.05 5.48
CA TRP A 130 7.19 25.98 6.01
C TRP A 130 5.70 26.17 5.73
N ASN A 131 5.18 27.38 5.89
CA ASN A 131 3.76 27.65 5.63
C ASN A 131 3.43 27.45 4.15
N GLU A 132 4.28 27.94 3.24
CA GLU A 132 4.12 27.72 1.79
C GLU A 132 4.15 26.21 1.45
N VAL A 133 5.14 25.47 1.96
CA VAL A 133 5.25 24.01 1.74
C VAL A 133 4.08 23.26 2.35
N LYS A 134 3.63 23.66 3.54
CA LYS A 134 2.50 23.04 4.24
C LYS A 134 1.21 23.15 3.45
N ASP A 135 0.92 24.30 2.85
CA ASP A 135 -0.28 24.49 2.05
C ASP A 135 -0.27 23.56 0.81
N VAL A 136 0.87 23.45 0.14
CA VAL A 136 1.06 22.51 -0.99
C VAL A 136 0.97 21.05 -0.51
N ALA A 137 1.59 20.74 0.63
CA ALA A 137 1.57 19.40 1.22
C ALA A 137 0.16 18.99 1.65
N GLN A 138 -0.70 19.93 2.09
CA GLN A 138 -2.08 19.64 2.44
C GLN A 138 -2.87 19.18 1.21
N VAL A 139 -2.78 19.88 0.10
CA VAL A 139 -3.46 19.49 -1.15
C VAL A 139 -2.94 18.14 -1.67
N ALA A 140 -1.63 17.92 -1.60
CA ALA A 140 -1.03 16.64 -1.97
C ALA A 140 -1.52 15.51 -1.06
N LEU A 141 -1.65 15.75 0.25
CA LEU A 141 -2.19 14.79 1.23
C LEU A 141 -3.66 14.48 0.95
N ASP A 142 -4.48 15.49 0.64
CA ASP A 142 -5.89 15.29 0.33
C ASP A 142 -6.08 14.41 -0.92
N ARG A 143 -5.31 14.64 -1.97
CA ARG A 143 -5.29 13.78 -3.17
C ARG A 143 -4.81 12.37 -2.87
N PHE A 144 -3.79 12.23 -2.02
CA PHE A 144 -3.29 10.95 -1.57
C PHE A 144 -4.36 10.14 -0.82
N VAL A 145 -5.08 10.79 0.10
CA VAL A 145 -6.18 10.16 0.87
C VAL A 145 -7.33 9.79 -0.06
N GLN A 146 -7.72 10.68 -0.96
CA GLN A 146 -8.78 10.44 -1.94
C GLN A 146 -8.46 9.24 -2.86
N MET A 147 -7.20 9.12 -3.32
CA MET A 147 -6.76 7.97 -4.11
C MET A 147 -6.92 6.66 -3.33
N ARG A 148 -6.48 6.63 -2.06
CA ARG A 148 -6.59 5.45 -1.19
C ARG A 148 -8.05 5.05 -0.92
N GLU A 149 -8.94 6.03 -0.77
CA GLU A 149 -10.38 5.80 -0.59
C GLU A 149 -11.00 5.23 -1.87
N THR A 150 -10.68 5.82 -3.03
CA THR A 150 -11.17 5.34 -4.33
C THR A 150 -10.71 3.92 -4.62
N GLU A 151 -9.45 3.60 -4.34
CA GLU A 151 -8.90 2.25 -4.50
C GLU A 151 -9.54 1.28 -3.49
N GLY A 152 -9.74 1.72 -2.25
CA GLY A 152 -10.41 0.94 -1.22
C GLY A 152 -11.85 0.55 -1.60
N VAL A 153 -12.61 1.44 -2.23
CA VAL A 153 -13.96 1.14 -2.75
C VAL A 153 -13.90 0.05 -3.83
N LYS A 154 -13.00 0.19 -4.81
CA LYS A 154 -12.84 -0.82 -5.87
C LYS A 154 -12.46 -2.19 -5.32
N MET A 155 -11.59 -2.22 -4.31
CA MET A 155 -11.20 -3.46 -3.64
C MET A 155 -12.36 -4.08 -2.86
N TYR A 156 -13.15 -3.25 -2.18
CA TYR A 156 -14.36 -3.71 -1.49
C TYR A 156 -15.34 -4.37 -2.45
N ASP A 157 -15.57 -3.75 -3.61
CA ASP A 157 -16.50 -4.26 -4.62
C ASP A 157 -15.99 -5.59 -5.21
N ASP A 158 -14.71 -5.68 -5.56
CA ASP A 158 -14.12 -6.91 -6.10
C ASP A 158 -14.14 -8.05 -5.07
N ILE A 159 -13.72 -7.80 -3.83
CA ILE A 159 -13.75 -8.82 -2.76
C ILE A 159 -15.19 -9.25 -2.48
N SER A 160 -16.15 -8.31 -2.43
CA SER A 160 -17.56 -8.62 -2.20
C SER A 160 -18.12 -9.52 -3.31
N GLY A 161 -17.84 -9.21 -4.59
CA GLY A 161 -18.27 -10.03 -5.71
C GLY A 161 -17.66 -11.43 -5.68
N ARG A 162 -16.40 -11.58 -5.24
CA ARG A 162 -15.77 -12.91 -5.07
C ARG A 162 -16.40 -13.69 -3.93
N LEU A 163 -16.72 -13.03 -2.81
CA LEU A 163 -17.44 -13.67 -1.70
C LEU A 163 -18.84 -14.12 -2.11
N ASP A 164 -19.55 -13.35 -2.95
CA ASP A 164 -20.84 -13.73 -3.50
C ASP A 164 -20.72 -14.98 -4.39
N TYR A 165 -19.71 -15.03 -5.26
CA TYR A 165 -19.41 -16.20 -6.09
C TYR A 165 -19.09 -17.45 -5.24
N ILE A 166 -18.28 -17.29 -4.19
CA ILE A 166 -17.94 -18.39 -3.28
C ILE A 166 -19.22 -18.91 -2.60
N GLU A 167 -20.07 -18.01 -2.10
CA GLU A 167 -21.29 -18.38 -1.40
C GLU A 167 -22.32 -19.08 -2.34
N GLU A 168 -22.45 -18.63 -3.58
CA GLU A 168 -23.27 -19.29 -4.60
C GLU A 168 -22.73 -20.68 -4.94
N THR A 169 -21.39 -20.82 -5.07
CA THR A 169 -20.75 -22.09 -5.39
C THR A 169 -20.91 -23.08 -4.25
N VAL A 170 -20.83 -22.62 -2.98
CA VAL A 170 -21.15 -23.45 -1.82
C VAL A 170 -22.57 -23.98 -1.88
N GLY A 171 -23.54 -23.16 -2.24
CA GLY A 171 -24.93 -23.61 -2.45
C GLY A 171 -25.05 -24.73 -3.51
N LYS A 172 -24.32 -24.60 -4.64
CA LYS A 172 -24.28 -25.63 -5.68
C LYS A 172 -23.66 -26.94 -5.17
N ILE A 173 -22.65 -26.86 -4.29
CA ILE A 173 -22.03 -28.04 -3.66
C ILE A 173 -23.03 -28.70 -2.71
N GLU A 174 -23.76 -27.93 -1.89
CA GLU A 174 -24.80 -28.43 -1.00
C GLU A 174 -25.91 -29.17 -1.78
N ASP A 175 -26.37 -28.58 -2.88
CA ASP A 175 -27.39 -29.19 -3.76
C ASP A 175 -26.90 -30.49 -4.43
N GLN A 176 -25.60 -30.57 -4.77
CA GLN A 176 -25.01 -31.75 -5.42
C GLN A 176 -24.70 -32.89 -4.43
N SER A 177 -24.42 -32.56 -3.17
CA SER A 177 -23.96 -33.55 -2.14
C SER A 177 -24.87 -34.77 -1.99
N PRO A 178 -26.21 -34.67 -1.94
CA PRO A 178 -27.09 -35.84 -1.83
C PRO A 178 -26.95 -36.84 -3.00
N SER A 179 -26.70 -36.34 -4.22
CA SER A 179 -26.55 -37.19 -5.41
C SER A 179 -25.33 -38.10 -5.37
N VAL A 180 -24.28 -37.69 -4.60
CA VAL A 180 -23.04 -38.46 -4.42
C VAL A 180 -23.35 -39.78 -3.68
N THR A 181 -24.14 -39.71 -2.63
CA THR A 181 -24.56 -40.88 -1.83
C THR A 181 -25.44 -41.83 -2.66
N GLU A 182 -26.39 -41.27 -3.43
CA GLU A 182 -27.26 -42.12 -4.27
C GLU A 182 -26.46 -42.79 -5.41
N SER A 183 -25.57 -42.05 -6.07
CA SER A 183 -24.67 -42.64 -7.09
C SER A 183 -23.74 -43.71 -6.54
N TYR A 184 -23.31 -43.57 -5.28
CA TYR A 184 -22.54 -44.63 -4.61
C TYR A 184 -23.40 -45.88 -4.35
N ARG A 185 -24.63 -45.70 -3.88
CA ARG A 185 -25.58 -46.79 -3.62
C ARG A 185 -25.84 -47.57 -4.90
N GLU A 186 -26.15 -46.92 -6.01
CA GLU A 186 -26.39 -47.56 -7.29
C GLU A 186 -25.18 -48.37 -7.78
N ARG A 187 -24.00 -47.76 -7.73
CA ARG A 187 -22.74 -48.45 -8.11
C ARG A 187 -22.43 -49.66 -7.23
N LEU A 188 -22.62 -49.53 -5.92
CA LEU A 188 -22.42 -50.61 -4.97
C LEU A 188 -23.37 -51.75 -5.26
N TYR A 189 -24.66 -51.47 -5.46
CA TYR A 189 -25.70 -52.44 -5.79
C TYR A 189 -25.38 -53.17 -7.09
N ALA A 190 -25.03 -52.45 -8.16
CA ALA A 190 -24.66 -53.00 -9.45
C ALA A 190 -23.44 -53.94 -9.33
N LYS A 191 -22.40 -53.54 -8.60
CA LYS A 191 -21.19 -54.35 -8.41
C LYS A 191 -21.41 -55.60 -7.58
N ILE A 192 -22.25 -55.53 -6.54
CA ILE A 192 -22.64 -56.70 -5.74
C ILE A 192 -23.43 -57.68 -6.60
N LYS A 193 -24.39 -57.21 -7.39
CA LYS A 193 -25.19 -58.04 -8.31
C LYS A 193 -24.33 -58.73 -9.35
N GLU A 194 -23.35 -58.05 -9.94
CA GLU A 194 -22.39 -58.61 -10.88
C GLU A 194 -21.55 -59.71 -10.21
N THR A 195 -21.17 -59.52 -8.94
CA THR A 195 -20.29 -60.47 -8.21
C THR A 195 -21.03 -61.70 -7.69
N LEU A 196 -22.27 -61.54 -7.23
CA LEU A 196 -23.07 -62.63 -6.62
C LEU A 196 -23.88 -63.43 -7.63
N GLY A 197 -24.14 -62.91 -8.82
CA GLY A 197 -25.02 -63.52 -9.83
C GLY A 197 -26.45 -63.65 -9.31
N ASP A 198 -27.00 -64.87 -9.34
CA ASP A 198 -28.37 -65.16 -8.92
C ASP A 198 -28.54 -65.39 -7.40
N LYS A 199 -27.52 -65.09 -6.57
CA LYS A 199 -27.64 -65.19 -5.12
C LYS A 199 -28.36 -63.97 -4.55
N ASP A 200 -29.12 -64.21 -3.46
CA ASP A 200 -29.85 -63.14 -2.76
C ASP A 200 -28.88 -62.09 -2.23
N ILE A 201 -29.24 -60.83 -2.48
CA ILE A 201 -28.53 -59.67 -2.00
C ILE A 201 -29.06 -59.29 -0.63
N ASP A 202 -28.18 -59.17 0.35
CA ASP A 202 -28.49 -58.64 1.67
C ASP A 202 -28.64 -57.11 1.62
N GLU A 203 -29.87 -56.63 1.43
CA GLU A 203 -30.18 -55.21 1.34
C GLU A 203 -29.81 -54.44 2.61
N GLN A 204 -29.92 -55.05 3.79
CA GLN A 204 -29.63 -54.42 5.06
C GLN A 204 -28.13 -54.11 5.18
N ARG A 205 -27.29 -54.97 4.62
CA ARG A 205 -25.84 -54.76 4.57
C ARG A 205 -25.48 -53.63 3.59
N ILE A 206 -26.16 -53.54 2.44
CA ILE A 206 -25.97 -52.44 1.50
C ILE A 206 -26.34 -51.10 2.17
N LEU A 207 -27.48 -51.02 2.83
CA LEU A 207 -27.91 -49.83 3.54
C LEU A 207 -26.90 -49.37 4.61
N THR A 208 -26.33 -50.35 5.33
CA THR A 208 -25.30 -50.06 6.34
C THR A 208 -24.04 -49.45 5.70
N GLU A 209 -23.53 -50.04 4.60
CA GLU A 209 -22.37 -49.52 3.87
C GLU A 209 -22.64 -48.13 3.26
N VAL A 210 -23.85 -47.91 2.74
CA VAL A 210 -24.25 -46.59 2.22
C VAL A 210 -24.32 -45.55 3.35
N ALA A 211 -24.82 -45.91 4.52
CA ALA A 211 -24.85 -45.00 5.67
C ALA A 211 -23.42 -44.62 6.14
N ILE A 212 -22.53 -45.60 6.22
CA ILE A 212 -21.10 -45.35 6.55
C ILE A 212 -20.44 -44.45 5.50
N PHE A 213 -20.74 -44.69 4.21
CA PHE A 213 -20.22 -43.85 3.14
C PHE A 213 -20.79 -42.44 3.22
N ALA A 214 -22.12 -42.28 3.47
CA ALA A 214 -22.76 -40.97 3.61
C ALA A 214 -22.14 -40.15 4.73
N ASP A 215 -21.86 -40.73 5.89
CA ASP A 215 -21.18 -40.10 7.00
C ASP A 215 -19.75 -39.64 6.61
N LYS A 216 -19.03 -40.48 5.87
CA LYS A 216 -17.67 -40.17 5.41
C LYS A 216 -17.59 -39.02 4.42
N VAL A 217 -18.62 -38.84 3.57
CA VAL A 217 -18.67 -37.82 2.54
C VAL A 217 -19.50 -36.58 2.96
N ALA A 218 -20.05 -36.58 4.18
CA ALA A 218 -20.82 -35.47 4.72
C ALA A 218 -19.96 -34.21 4.79
N ILE A 219 -20.48 -33.11 4.22
CA ILE A 219 -19.81 -31.81 4.11
C ILE A 219 -20.60 -30.67 4.77
N ASP A 220 -21.69 -30.99 5.44
CA ASP A 220 -22.61 -30.02 6.01
C ASP A 220 -21.94 -29.12 7.03
N GLU A 221 -21.04 -29.64 7.85
CA GLU A 221 -20.29 -28.87 8.84
C GLU A 221 -19.36 -27.86 8.17
N GLU A 222 -18.63 -28.27 7.14
CA GLU A 222 -17.70 -27.42 6.38
C GLU A 222 -18.44 -26.32 5.64
N THR A 223 -19.59 -26.60 5.05
CA THR A 223 -20.38 -25.57 4.34
C THR A 223 -20.97 -24.55 5.32
N VAL A 224 -21.48 -24.97 6.47
CA VAL A 224 -21.95 -24.07 7.53
C VAL A 224 -20.81 -23.19 8.06
N ARG A 225 -19.62 -23.74 8.32
CA ARG A 225 -18.44 -22.99 8.76
C ARG A 225 -18.00 -22.00 7.69
N LEU A 226 -18.00 -22.41 6.42
CA LEU A 226 -17.62 -21.57 5.30
C LEU A 226 -18.54 -20.34 5.18
N ARG A 227 -19.85 -20.52 5.29
CA ARG A 227 -20.85 -19.45 5.33
C ARG A 227 -20.63 -18.51 6.54
N SER A 228 -20.32 -19.07 7.70
CA SER A 228 -19.99 -18.27 8.90
C SER A 228 -18.77 -17.40 8.69
N HIS A 229 -17.69 -17.97 8.12
CA HIS A 229 -16.47 -17.21 7.82
C HIS A 229 -16.68 -16.12 6.77
N ILE A 230 -17.48 -16.38 5.72
CA ILE A 230 -17.88 -15.38 4.73
C ILE A 230 -18.63 -14.22 5.39
N SER A 231 -19.58 -14.52 6.27
CA SER A 231 -20.34 -13.50 7.01
C SER A 231 -19.44 -12.63 7.89
N GLN A 232 -18.50 -13.25 8.62
CA GLN A 232 -17.50 -12.52 9.42
C GLN A 232 -16.59 -11.65 8.54
N PHE A 233 -16.18 -12.17 7.38
CA PHE A 233 -15.36 -11.46 6.43
C PHE A 233 -16.06 -10.19 5.93
N ARG A 234 -17.34 -10.31 5.52
CA ARG A 234 -18.18 -9.17 5.11
C ARG A 234 -18.34 -8.12 6.21
N GLY A 235 -18.39 -8.53 7.48
CA GLY A 235 -18.41 -7.63 8.61
C GLY A 235 -17.10 -6.85 8.75
N LEU A 236 -15.97 -7.53 8.63
CA LEU A 236 -14.65 -6.92 8.79
C LEU A 236 -14.29 -5.94 7.67
N ILE A 237 -14.63 -6.21 6.41
CA ILE A 237 -14.33 -5.28 5.29
C ILE A 237 -15.12 -3.96 5.37
N LYS A 238 -16.19 -3.91 6.17
CA LYS A 238 -16.97 -2.68 6.43
C LYS A 238 -16.42 -1.88 7.61
N SER A 239 -15.52 -2.45 8.41
CA SER A 239 -14.93 -1.79 9.58
C SER A 239 -13.95 -0.70 9.16
N ASP A 240 -13.83 0.33 10.00
CA ASP A 240 -12.81 1.38 9.86
C ASP A 240 -11.52 1.05 10.64
N GLU A 241 -11.47 -0.08 11.36
CA GLU A 241 -10.29 -0.54 12.08
C GLU A 241 -9.29 -1.25 11.14
N PRO A 242 -8.02 -1.35 11.53
CA PRO A 242 -7.03 -2.17 10.84
C PRO A 242 -7.39 -3.67 10.95
N VAL A 243 -7.95 -4.24 9.88
CA VAL A 243 -8.50 -5.60 9.88
C VAL A 243 -7.63 -6.64 9.17
N GLY A 244 -6.52 -6.24 8.53
CA GLY A 244 -5.73 -7.09 7.64
C GLY A 244 -5.38 -8.47 8.22
N ARG A 245 -4.89 -8.54 9.49
CA ARG A 245 -4.57 -9.84 10.13
C ARG A 245 -5.81 -10.72 10.37
N LYS A 246 -6.95 -10.09 10.70
CA LYS A 246 -8.20 -10.82 10.92
C LYS A 246 -8.70 -11.37 9.58
N LEU A 247 -8.56 -10.62 8.51
CA LEU A 247 -8.92 -11.05 7.15
C LEU A 247 -8.00 -12.17 6.65
N ASP A 248 -6.67 -12.06 6.86
CA ASP A 248 -5.72 -13.13 6.49
C ASP A 248 -6.03 -14.44 7.23
N PHE A 249 -6.38 -14.35 8.51
CA PHE A 249 -6.84 -15.52 9.28
C PHE A 249 -8.11 -16.14 8.68
N LEU A 250 -9.12 -15.31 8.32
CA LEU A 250 -10.35 -15.83 7.71
C LEU A 250 -10.10 -16.46 6.34
N VAL A 251 -9.16 -15.93 5.54
CA VAL A 251 -8.76 -16.58 4.28
C VAL A 251 -8.16 -17.96 4.53
N GLN A 252 -7.36 -18.13 5.59
CA GLN A 252 -6.82 -19.44 5.96
C GLN A 252 -7.92 -20.42 6.36
N GLU A 253 -8.92 -19.96 7.15
CA GLU A 253 -10.06 -20.79 7.53
C GLU A 253 -10.94 -21.14 6.31
N LEU A 254 -11.22 -20.18 5.40
CA LEU A 254 -11.92 -20.47 4.14
C LEU A 254 -11.19 -21.56 3.33
N ASN A 255 -9.87 -21.44 3.18
CA ASN A 255 -9.06 -22.47 2.50
C ASN A 255 -9.11 -23.82 3.19
N ARG A 256 -9.11 -23.84 4.52
CA ARG A 256 -9.19 -25.05 5.32
C ARG A 256 -10.50 -25.79 5.07
N GLU A 257 -11.64 -25.10 5.15
CA GLU A 257 -12.95 -25.71 4.94
C GLU A 257 -13.10 -26.21 3.48
N VAL A 258 -12.67 -25.42 2.49
CA VAL A 258 -12.67 -25.85 1.08
C VAL A 258 -11.76 -27.06 0.84
N ASN A 259 -10.59 -27.14 1.50
CA ASN A 259 -9.74 -28.33 1.44
C ASN A 259 -10.42 -29.58 2.01
N THR A 260 -11.14 -29.43 3.12
CA THR A 260 -11.87 -30.54 3.75
C THR A 260 -13.01 -31.01 2.87
N ILE A 261 -13.79 -30.09 2.27
CA ILE A 261 -14.82 -30.41 1.26
C ILE A 261 -14.19 -31.22 0.12
N GLY A 262 -13.06 -30.73 -0.43
CA GLY A 262 -12.35 -31.40 -1.52
C GLY A 262 -11.84 -32.79 -1.18
N SER A 263 -11.42 -33.03 0.06
CA SER A 263 -10.94 -34.33 0.52
C SER A 263 -12.08 -35.35 0.77
N LYS A 264 -13.26 -34.85 1.15
CA LYS A 264 -14.48 -35.65 1.34
C LYS A 264 -15.25 -35.87 0.04
N ALA A 265 -15.12 -34.92 -0.93
CA ALA A 265 -15.81 -34.99 -2.21
C ALA A 265 -15.39 -36.26 -2.99
N ASN A 266 -16.33 -37.15 -3.20
CA ASN A 266 -16.14 -38.32 -4.06
C ASN A 266 -16.92 -38.16 -5.37
N ASP A 267 -16.91 -36.93 -5.89
CA ASP A 267 -17.61 -36.49 -7.10
C ASP A 267 -16.74 -35.52 -7.90
N LEU A 268 -16.72 -35.70 -9.22
CA LEU A 268 -15.89 -34.89 -10.13
C LEU A 268 -16.42 -33.44 -10.23
N THR A 269 -17.73 -33.25 -10.14
CA THR A 269 -18.38 -31.94 -10.25
C THR A 269 -18.04 -31.10 -9.02
N ILE A 270 -18.15 -31.68 -7.81
CA ILE A 270 -17.76 -31.03 -6.57
C ILE A 270 -16.26 -30.74 -6.58
N THR A 271 -15.42 -31.66 -7.06
CA THR A 271 -13.97 -31.45 -7.16
C THR A 271 -13.62 -30.25 -8.05
N LYS A 272 -14.30 -30.04 -9.17
CA LYS A 272 -14.12 -28.87 -10.03
C LYS A 272 -14.52 -27.58 -9.30
N MET A 273 -15.67 -27.56 -8.64
CA MET A 273 -16.13 -26.42 -7.86
C MET A 273 -15.15 -26.06 -6.73
N VAL A 274 -14.54 -27.06 -6.07
CA VAL A 274 -13.51 -26.86 -5.07
C VAL A 274 -12.25 -26.19 -5.64
N VAL A 275 -11.84 -26.54 -6.86
CA VAL A 275 -10.71 -25.89 -7.54
C VAL A 275 -11.03 -24.42 -7.82
N ASP A 276 -12.23 -24.13 -8.31
CA ASP A 276 -12.68 -22.75 -8.57
C ASP A 276 -12.75 -21.94 -7.27
N LEU A 277 -13.29 -22.50 -6.19
CA LEU A 277 -13.31 -21.86 -4.87
C LEU A 277 -11.91 -21.51 -4.38
N LYS A 278 -10.94 -22.43 -4.49
CA LYS A 278 -9.54 -22.17 -4.12
C LYS A 278 -8.93 -21.04 -4.90
N ALA A 279 -9.20 -20.98 -6.21
CA ALA A 279 -8.70 -19.91 -7.06
C ALA A 279 -9.26 -18.53 -6.64
N GLU A 280 -10.56 -18.45 -6.31
CA GLU A 280 -11.15 -17.19 -5.85
C GLU A 280 -10.66 -16.77 -4.45
N ILE A 281 -10.49 -17.72 -3.54
CA ILE A 281 -9.94 -17.46 -2.21
C ILE A 281 -8.49 -16.95 -2.31
N GLU A 282 -7.67 -17.51 -3.22
CA GLU A 282 -6.30 -17.03 -3.42
C GLU A 282 -6.26 -15.62 -4.00
N LYS A 283 -7.14 -15.27 -4.93
CA LYS A 283 -7.27 -13.89 -5.44
C LYS A 283 -7.65 -12.91 -4.32
N ILE A 284 -8.57 -13.29 -3.42
CA ILE A 284 -8.89 -12.48 -2.23
C ILE A 284 -7.67 -12.30 -1.35
N ARG A 285 -6.90 -13.37 -1.12
CA ARG A 285 -5.68 -13.37 -0.32
C ARG A 285 -4.63 -12.40 -0.88
N GLU A 286 -4.37 -12.47 -2.18
CA GLU A 286 -3.43 -11.58 -2.86
C GLU A 286 -3.85 -10.11 -2.69
N GLN A 287 -5.12 -9.79 -2.86
CA GLN A 287 -5.62 -8.42 -2.67
C GLN A 287 -5.43 -7.93 -1.23
N ILE A 288 -5.73 -8.76 -0.23
CA ILE A 288 -5.52 -8.40 1.17
C ILE A 288 -4.04 -8.13 1.44
N GLN A 289 -3.15 -9.01 0.99
CA GLN A 289 -1.71 -8.91 1.25
C GLN A 289 -1.06 -7.73 0.54
N LEU A 290 -1.47 -7.41 -0.68
CA LEU A 290 -0.90 -6.30 -1.44
C LEU A 290 -1.36 -4.93 -0.96
N SER A 291 -2.57 -4.82 -0.41
CA SER A 291 -3.21 -3.50 -0.27
C SER A 291 -3.87 -3.22 1.07
N LEU A 292 -4.12 -4.22 1.93
CA LEU A 292 -4.93 -4.07 3.14
C LEU A 292 -4.23 -4.45 4.47
N ILE A 293 -3.05 -4.99 4.43
CA ILE A 293 -2.36 -5.48 5.65
C ILE A 293 -1.67 -4.36 6.43
#